data_f424f56521a27be4bd6e59e7f5cd51a5
#
_entry.id   f424f56521a27be4bd6e59e7f5cd51a5
#
_cell.length_a   1.000
_cell.length_b   1.000
_cell.length_c   1.000
_cell.angle_alpha   90.00
_cell.angle_beta   90.00
_cell.angle_gamma   90.00
#
_symmetry.space_group_name_H-M   'P 1'
#
loop_
_entity.id
_entity.type
_entity.pdbx_description
1 polymer ?
#
loop_
_entity_poly.entity_id
_entity_poly.type
_entity_poly.pdbx_seq_one_letter_code
_entity_poly.pdbx_strand_id
1 'polypeptide(L)'
;MGLLQKLIKTYDVMADKYAGVYIDGMREPLAPVSHALQNAQIEITIDSNGCFIDAAAVPKKENRTLIPVSLKSANRTSHASPHPFAEQLEYLSGFDEERQKSYLEQLMDWDESAYGNVFTHAVHTYVEKNSIIHDLYKAEVLESENEEDMSKKKMQSTAYKKCLVRWKIKDVLTGEVIETWKSKEMFRCYIAYYNMVIAKESKTGLCMLTGENVPLTELHAKNIFPLQSGAKLVSANDKTEYTFRGTFVKNAEDLLTIGYEASQKSHNMLRWLLNNFGIIAGNEMFVYWNPNGRYVPSPFEDRKEGEEIISDRETLYRSIFESTEDSLSSTDCIVIAAFKAMTTGRLALAYYSETPGNDFVAKLEKWKESFTGAKWIPSIYMVSKYAYGSERNERIEIESGIYTKKIEELLWCKLYGHPISESLKNALVTKASSPYRAFHYRQQCSYNNCLWCSIQLCPL
;
A
#
# COMPACT_ATOMS: atom_id res chain seq x y z
N MET A 1 -18.18 6.32 -12.34
CA MET A 1 -17.61 6.15 -10.99
C MET A 1 -16.21 6.76 -10.99
N GLY A 2 -15.84 7.53 -9.96
CA GLY A 2 -14.49 8.07 -9.84
C GLY A 2 -13.50 7.07 -9.23
N LEU A 3 -12.21 7.44 -9.17
CA LEU A 3 -11.11 6.62 -8.64
C LEU A 3 -11.43 5.98 -7.27
N LEU A 4 -11.83 6.81 -6.28
CA LEU A 4 -12.09 6.31 -4.92
C LEU A 4 -13.25 5.33 -4.86
N GLN A 5 -14.31 5.54 -5.65
CA GLN A 5 -15.43 4.60 -5.74
C GLN A 5 -15.01 3.25 -6.36
N LYS A 6 -14.11 3.27 -7.35
CA LYS A 6 -13.56 2.04 -7.94
C LYS A 6 -12.69 1.28 -6.93
N LEU A 7 -11.89 1.99 -6.15
CA LEU A 7 -11.09 1.40 -5.07
C LEU A 7 -11.96 0.79 -3.98
N ILE A 8 -13.08 1.45 -3.58
CA ILE A 8 -14.05 0.89 -2.64
C ILE A 8 -14.63 -0.41 -3.19
N LYS A 9 -15.11 -0.39 -4.44
CA LYS A 9 -15.66 -1.59 -5.10
C LYS A 9 -14.62 -2.73 -5.12
N THR A 10 -13.37 -2.43 -5.47
CA THR A 10 -12.30 -3.44 -5.48
C THR A 10 -12.06 -4.00 -4.07
N TYR A 11 -12.05 -3.12 -3.06
CA TYR A 11 -11.91 -3.54 -1.67
C TYR A 11 -13.03 -4.51 -1.27
N ASP A 12 -14.29 -4.17 -1.55
CA ASP A 12 -15.45 -5.00 -1.20
C ASP A 12 -15.41 -6.38 -1.87
N VAL A 13 -14.93 -6.46 -3.11
CA VAL A 13 -14.75 -7.74 -3.82
C VAL A 13 -13.61 -8.58 -3.23
N MET A 14 -12.53 -7.93 -2.78
CA MET A 14 -11.29 -8.62 -2.38
C MET A 14 -11.19 -8.89 -0.88
N ALA A 15 -11.94 -8.14 -0.04
CA ALA A 15 -11.72 -8.12 1.40
C ALA A 15 -11.97 -9.45 2.09
N ASP A 16 -13.03 -10.18 1.75
CA ASP A 16 -13.37 -11.46 2.38
C ASP A 16 -12.24 -12.49 2.23
N LYS A 17 -11.55 -12.48 1.08
CA LYS A 17 -10.48 -13.42 0.76
C LYS A 17 -9.12 -12.94 1.25
N TYR A 18 -8.82 -11.64 1.15
CA TYR A 18 -7.47 -11.11 1.27
C TYR A 18 -7.25 -10.13 2.43
N ALA A 19 -8.29 -9.55 3.04
CA ALA A 19 -8.08 -8.64 4.16
C ALA A 19 -7.53 -9.39 5.38
N GLY A 20 -6.39 -8.91 5.88
CA GLY A 20 -5.68 -9.52 7.00
C GLY A 20 -4.88 -10.78 6.65
N VAL A 21 -4.84 -11.20 5.38
CA VAL A 21 -4.14 -12.42 4.96
C VAL A 21 -2.73 -12.09 4.48
N TYR A 22 -1.73 -12.73 5.10
CA TYR A 22 -0.33 -12.64 4.70
C TYR A 22 -0.06 -13.71 3.64
N ILE A 23 0.40 -13.29 2.47
CA ILE A 23 0.67 -14.17 1.31
C ILE A 23 2.14 -14.07 0.96
N ASP A 24 2.78 -15.21 0.74
CA ASP A 24 4.17 -15.28 0.33
C ASP A 24 4.40 -14.53 -0.99
N GLY A 25 5.47 -13.77 -1.06
CA GLY A 25 5.78 -12.90 -2.19
C GLY A 25 5.12 -11.51 -2.14
N MET A 26 4.10 -11.29 -1.31
CA MET A 26 3.55 -9.96 -1.08
C MET A 26 4.38 -9.16 -0.08
N ARG A 27 4.49 -7.85 -0.33
CA ARG A 27 5.17 -6.93 0.58
C ARG A 27 4.33 -6.61 1.82
N GLU A 28 3.01 -6.57 1.65
CA GLU A 28 2.09 -6.31 2.76
C GLU A 28 0.68 -6.87 2.47
N PRO A 29 -0.04 -7.33 3.53
CA PRO A 29 -1.42 -7.77 3.41
C PRO A 29 -2.35 -6.59 3.12
N LEU A 30 -3.55 -6.88 2.59
CA LEU A 30 -4.64 -5.89 2.53
C LEU A 30 -5.11 -5.59 3.95
N ALA A 31 -4.99 -4.33 4.37
CA ALA A 31 -5.43 -3.96 5.71
C ALA A 31 -6.97 -3.98 5.82
N PRO A 32 -7.53 -4.63 6.86
CA PRO A 32 -8.94 -4.50 7.19
C PRO A 32 -9.30 -3.04 7.54
N VAL A 33 -10.59 -2.69 7.50
CA VAL A 33 -11.08 -1.40 8.01
C VAL A 33 -10.64 -1.22 9.46
N SER A 34 -10.31 0.00 9.86
CA SER A 34 -9.82 0.34 11.21
C SER A 34 -8.50 -0.34 11.63
N HIS A 35 -7.74 -0.87 10.67
CA HIS A 35 -6.41 -1.41 10.91
C HIS A 35 -5.36 -0.73 10.05
N ALA A 36 -4.12 -0.72 10.56
CA ALA A 36 -2.97 -0.18 9.85
C ALA A 36 -1.77 -1.13 9.97
N LEU A 37 -0.86 -1.04 8.99
CA LEU A 37 0.40 -1.78 9.02
C LEU A 37 1.47 -0.95 9.71
N GLN A 38 2.07 -1.54 10.74
CA GLN A 38 3.20 -1.00 11.49
C GLN A 38 4.35 -2.03 11.52
N ASN A 39 5.54 -1.58 11.90
CA ASN A 39 6.66 -2.49 12.12
C ASN A 39 6.76 -2.79 13.62
N ALA A 40 6.48 -4.02 14.03
CA ALA A 40 6.68 -4.46 15.40
C ALA A 40 8.14 -4.93 15.60
N GLN A 41 8.74 -4.55 16.72
CA GLN A 41 10.08 -4.97 17.09
C GLN A 41 10.07 -6.08 18.13
N ILE A 42 9.01 -6.15 18.93
CA ILE A 42 8.87 -7.06 20.06
C ILE A 42 7.61 -7.90 19.89
N GLU A 43 7.74 -9.19 20.16
CA GLU A 43 6.64 -10.13 20.20
C GLU A 43 6.59 -10.71 21.62
N ILE A 44 5.42 -10.61 22.27
CA ILE A 44 5.20 -11.17 23.60
C ILE A 44 4.13 -12.24 23.49
N THR A 45 4.39 -13.38 24.10
CA THR A 45 3.44 -14.48 24.28
C THR A 45 2.93 -14.48 25.70
N ILE A 46 1.62 -14.34 25.88
CA ILE A 46 0.91 -14.48 27.16
C ILE A 46 -0.12 -15.59 27.05
N ASP A 47 -0.59 -16.09 28.18
CA ASP A 47 -1.75 -16.98 28.18
C ASP A 47 -3.09 -16.19 28.20
N SER A 48 -4.18 -16.89 28.02
CA SER A 48 -5.53 -16.31 28.04
C SER A 48 -5.95 -15.73 29.41
N ASN A 49 -5.18 -15.93 30.47
CA ASN A 49 -5.35 -15.32 31.77
C ASN A 49 -4.42 -14.12 32.00
N GLY A 50 -3.67 -13.69 30.98
CA GLY A 50 -2.71 -12.61 31.08
C GLY A 50 -1.44 -12.96 31.89
N CYS A 51 -0.99 -14.23 31.87
CA CYS A 51 0.28 -14.61 32.44
C CYS A 51 1.36 -14.66 31.36
N PHE A 52 2.53 -14.11 31.64
CA PHE A 52 3.67 -14.12 30.73
C PHE A 52 4.16 -15.57 30.48
N ILE A 53 4.44 -15.88 29.22
CA ILE A 53 5.00 -17.15 28.78
C ILE A 53 6.39 -16.96 28.19
N ASP A 54 6.52 -16.07 27.20
CA ASP A 54 7.77 -15.87 26.45
C ASP A 54 7.77 -14.53 25.71
N ALA A 55 8.96 -14.07 25.31
CA ALA A 55 9.10 -12.90 24.44
C ALA A 55 10.28 -13.05 23.50
N ALA A 56 10.20 -12.44 22.31
CA ALA A 56 11.24 -12.45 21.32
C ALA A 56 11.35 -11.13 20.55
N ALA A 57 12.56 -10.82 20.06
CA ALA A 57 12.75 -9.78 19.07
C ALA A 57 12.24 -10.26 17.71
N VAL A 58 11.39 -9.46 17.06
CA VAL A 58 10.81 -9.81 15.76
C VAL A 58 11.85 -9.62 14.66
N PRO A 59 12.11 -10.62 13.80
CA PRO A 59 13.00 -10.46 12.67
C PRO A 59 12.54 -9.37 11.71
N LYS A 60 13.45 -8.54 11.19
CA LYS A 60 13.11 -7.41 10.32
C LYS A 60 12.28 -7.78 9.07
N LYS A 61 12.42 -9.01 8.59
CA LYS A 61 11.64 -9.54 7.45
C LYS A 61 10.18 -9.86 7.80
N GLU A 62 9.87 -10.05 9.08
CA GLU A 62 8.58 -10.50 9.61
C GLU A 62 7.87 -9.44 10.46
N ASN A 63 8.45 -8.25 10.55
CA ASN A 63 8.00 -7.22 11.47
C ASN A 63 6.74 -6.46 11.00
N ARG A 64 6.32 -6.63 9.75
CA ARG A 64 5.09 -6.00 9.22
C ARG A 64 3.86 -6.59 9.92
N THR A 65 3.24 -5.77 10.73
CA THR A 65 2.19 -6.20 11.67
C THR A 65 0.93 -5.37 11.46
N LEU A 66 -0.21 -6.03 11.26
CA LEU A 66 -1.52 -5.40 11.27
C LEU A 66 -1.93 -5.10 12.70
N ILE A 67 -2.24 -3.86 12.99
CA ILE A 67 -2.70 -3.42 14.31
C ILE A 67 -4.02 -2.67 14.21
N PRO A 68 -4.91 -2.80 15.20
CA PRO A 68 -6.06 -1.94 15.37
C PRO A 68 -5.65 -0.47 15.52
N VAL A 69 -6.38 0.44 14.88
CA VAL A 69 -6.12 1.88 14.99
C VAL A 69 -7.42 2.67 15.11
N SER A 70 -7.41 3.70 15.95
CA SER A 70 -8.45 4.73 15.97
C SER A 70 -8.09 5.88 15.00
N LEU A 71 -9.02 6.75 14.67
CA LEU A 71 -8.75 7.96 13.90
C LEU A 71 -7.66 8.83 14.55
N LYS A 72 -7.69 8.93 15.87
CA LYS A 72 -6.72 9.70 16.66
C LYS A 72 -5.34 9.04 16.60
N SER A 73 -5.26 7.74 16.86
CA SER A 73 -3.99 7.02 16.92
C SER A 73 -3.30 6.89 15.55
N ALA A 74 -4.05 6.67 14.47
CA ALA A 74 -3.52 6.60 13.10
C ALA A 74 -2.91 7.94 12.61
N ASN A 75 -3.42 9.06 13.15
CA ASN A 75 -3.00 10.41 12.78
C ASN A 75 -2.14 11.12 13.84
N ARG A 76 -1.82 10.44 14.94
CA ARG A 76 -1.07 11.04 16.05
C ARG A 76 0.26 11.66 15.60
N THR A 77 0.60 12.82 16.17
CA THR A 77 1.88 13.52 15.97
C THR A 77 2.60 13.74 17.28
N SER A 78 1.95 14.34 18.26
CA SER A 78 2.56 14.74 19.55
C SER A 78 1.69 14.42 20.78
N HIS A 79 0.41 14.10 20.59
CA HIS A 79 -0.49 13.82 21.73
C HIS A 79 -0.57 12.33 22.04
N ALA A 80 -0.79 12.02 23.33
CA ALA A 80 -1.00 10.68 23.83
C ALA A 80 -2.32 10.10 23.27
N SER A 81 -2.25 9.46 22.12
CA SER A 81 -3.37 8.71 21.54
C SER A 81 -2.86 7.30 21.25
N PRO A 82 -3.04 6.36 22.19
CA PRO A 82 -2.55 4.99 22.04
C PRO A 82 -3.25 4.25 20.90
N HIS A 83 -2.55 3.31 20.29
CA HIS A 83 -3.21 2.30 19.49
C HIS A 83 -3.99 1.34 20.41
N PRO A 84 -5.16 0.89 20.00
CA PRO A 84 -6.07 0.18 20.92
C PRO A 84 -5.59 -1.15 21.49
N PHE A 85 -4.58 -1.78 20.90
CA PHE A 85 -4.18 -3.12 21.30
C PHE A 85 -2.66 -3.35 21.25
N ALA A 86 -2.06 -3.28 20.06
CA ALA A 86 -0.62 -3.36 19.91
C ALA A 86 -0.03 -1.95 19.98
N GLU A 87 0.91 -1.71 20.91
CA GLU A 87 1.41 -0.35 21.17
C GLU A 87 2.91 -0.35 21.50
N GLN A 88 3.49 0.86 21.52
CA GLN A 88 4.90 1.07 21.88
C GLN A 88 5.14 0.87 23.37
N LEU A 89 6.33 0.43 23.74
CA LEU A 89 6.68 0.18 25.14
C LEU A 89 6.43 1.37 26.07
N GLU A 90 6.56 2.61 25.60
CA GLU A 90 6.29 3.80 26.43
C GLU A 90 4.82 3.91 26.91
N TYR A 91 3.89 3.20 26.26
CA TYR A 91 2.50 3.11 26.69
C TYR A 91 2.20 1.88 27.53
N LEU A 92 3.11 0.91 27.56
CA LEU A 92 2.89 -0.38 28.20
C LEU A 92 3.72 -0.58 29.48
N SER A 93 4.78 0.23 29.66
CA SER A 93 5.84 -0.05 30.64
C SER A 93 5.69 0.62 32.00
N GLY A 94 4.72 1.52 32.17
CA GLY A 94 4.58 2.29 33.41
C GLY A 94 5.59 3.42 33.62
N PHE A 95 6.60 3.57 32.77
CA PHE A 95 7.53 4.69 32.85
C PHE A 95 6.88 6.06 32.55
N ASP A 96 5.81 6.06 31.77
CA ASP A 96 4.96 7.21 31.51
C ASP A 96 3.54 6.84 31.98
N GLU A 97 3.21 7.20 33.21
CA GLU A 97 1.94 6.84 33.83
C GLU A 97 0.73 7.38 33.07
N GLU A 98 0.82 8.59 32.50
CA GLU A 98 -0.28 9.21 31.74
C GLU A 98 -0.56 8.41 30.46
N ARG A 99 0.48 8.03 29.75
CA ARG A 99 0.35 7.21 28.53
C ARG A 99 -0.16 5.82 28.82
N GLN A 100 0.37 5.17 29.84
CA GLN A 100 -0.09 3.84 30.24
C GLN A 100 -1.55 3.88 30.68
N LYS A 101 -1.94 4.84 31.48
CA LYS A 101 -3.32 5.05 31.90
C LYS A 101 -4.25 5.23 30.69
N SER A 102 -3.88 6.11 29.75
CA SER A 102 -4.66 6.34 28.53
C SER A 102 -4.80 5.06 27.67
N TYR A 103 -3.76 4.21 27.64
CA TYR A 103 -3.81 2.93 26.94
C TYR A 103 -4.74 1.94 27.64
N LEU A 104 -4.60 1.78 28.96
CA LEU A 104 -5.43 0.87 29.75
C LEU A 104 -6.90 1.27 29.73
N GLU A 105 -7.22 2.56 29.88
CA GLU A 105 -8.60 3.06 29.77
C GLU A 105 -9.21 2.72 28.42
N GLN A 106 -8.48 2.96 27.33
CA GLN A 106 -8.97 2.65 25.98
C GLN A 106 -9.15 1.15 25.74
N LEU A 107 -8.25 0.32 26.27
CA LEU A 107 -8.34 -1.14 26.13
C LEU A 107 -9.48 -1.69 26.99
N MET A 108 -9.69 -1.13 28.19
CA MET A 108 -10.79 -1.49 29.10
C MET A 108 -12.15 -1.16 28.47
N ASP A 109 -12.30 0.04 27.86
CA ASP A 109 -13.53 0.40 27.14
C ASP A 109 -13.90 -0.60 26.06
N TRP A 110 -12.90 -1.19 25.40
CA TRP A 110 -13.14 -2.24 24.42
C TRP A 110 -13.45 -3.58 25.11
N ASP A 111 -12.67 -3.98 26.11
CA ASP A 111 -12.82 -5.25 26.82
C ASP A 111 -14.19 -5.38 27.50
N GLU A 112 -14.69 -4.32 28.13
CA GLU A 112 -16.02 -4.26 28.79
C GLU A 112 -17.18 -4.10 27.79
N SER A 113 -16.91 -3.81 26.52
CA SER A 113 -17.95 -3.67 25.50
C SER A 113 -18.54 -5.04 25.12
N ALA A 114 -19.66 -5.02 24.37
CA ALA A 114 -20.23 -6.22 23.78
C ALA A 114 -19.31 -6.94 22.78
N TYR A 115 -18.18 -6.34 22.44
CA TYR A 115 -17.17 -6.82 21.48
C TYR A 115 -15.82 -7.15 22.13
N GLY A 116 -15.76 -7.09 23.47
CA GLY A 116 -14.63 -7.58 24.25
C GLY A 116 -14.47 -9.09 24.10
N ASN A 117 -13.27 -9.58 24.23
CA ASN A 117 -12.96 -10.99 24.01
C ASN A 117 -11.75 -11.43 24.88
N VAL A 118 -11.42 -12.72 24.83
CA VAL A 118 -10.32 -13.27 25.58
C VAL A 118 -8.97 -12.58 25.31
N PHE A 119 -8.77 -12.02 24.10
CA PHE A 119 -7.52 -11.35 23.74
C PHE A 119 -7.40 -10.00 24.43
N THR A 120 -8.49 -9.20 24.43
CA THR A 120 -8.51 -7.89 25.10
C THR A 120 -8.32 -8.05 26.59
N HIS A 121 -9.02 -9.00 27.19
CA HIS A 121 -8.92 -9.30 28.61
C HIS A 121 -7.50 -9.75 29.02
N ALA A 122 -6.89 -10.66 28.28
CA ALA A 122 -5.55 -11.16 28.55
C ALA A 122 -4.49 -10.05 28.49
N VAL A 123 -4.54 -9.20 27.46
CA VAL A 123 -3.58 -8.09 27.32
C VAL A 123 -3.80 -7.03 28.39
N HIS A 124 -5.06 -6.67 28.69
CA HIS A 124 -5.38 -5.72 29.76
C HIS A 124 -4.82 -6.21 31.10
N THR A 125 -5.16 -7.44 31.48
CA THR A 125 -4.69 -8.07 32.72
C THR A 125 -3.17 -8.15 32.80
N TYR A 126 -2.48 -8.42 31.71
CA TYR A 126 -1.02 -8.48 31.68
C TYR A 126 -0.38 -7.09 31.84
N VAL A 127 -0.84 -6.10 31.10
CA VAL A 127 -0.26 -4.75 31.14
C VAL A 127 -0.51 -4.08 32.50
N GLU A 128 -1.66 -4.32 33.11
CA GLU A 128 -1.99 -3.80 34.46
C GLU A 128 -1.01 -4.26 35.52
N LYS A 129 -0.42 -5.46 35.38
CA LYS A 129 0.60 -5.99 36.33
C LYS A 129 1.91 -5.20 36.30
N ASN A 130 2.13 -4.40 35.27
CA ASN A 130 3.33 -3.54 35.12
C ASN A 130 4.67 -4.31 35.16
N SER A 131 4.70 -5.55 34.67
CA SER A 131 5.89 -6.42 34.68
C SER A 131 6.65 -6.47 33.36
N ILE A 132 6.14 -5.84 32.31
CA ILE A 132 6.60 -6.00 30.95
C ILE A 132 8.11 -5.78 30.75
N ILE A 133 8.71 -4.78 31.39
CA ILE A 133 10.14 -4.49 31.25
C ILE A 133 10.97 -5.61 31.91
N HIS A 134 10.56 -6.07 33.08
CA HIS A 134 11.21 -7.17 33.79
C HIS A 134 11.12 -8.48 33.00
N ASP A 135 9.95 -8.78 32.43
CA ASP A 135 9.73 -9.99 31.65
C ASP A 135 10.57 -9.96 30.34
N LEU A 136 10.65 -8.81 29.67
CA LEU A 136 11.48 -8.63 28.48
C LEU A 136 12.98 -8.70 28.78
N TYR A 137 13.41 -8.21 29.93
CA TYR A 137 14.80 -8.33 30.38
C TYR A 137 15.15 -9.78 30.69
N LYS A 138 14.29 -10.51 31.41
CA LYS A 138 14.46 -11.95 31.70
C LYS A 138 14.47 -12.82 30.44
N ALA A 139 13.69 -12.46 29.44
CA ALA A 139 13.67 -13.12 28.13
C ALA A 139 14.83 -12.70 27.20
N GLU A 140 15.80 -11.94 27.71
CA GLU A 140 16.96 -11.44 26.94
C GLU A 140 16.60 -10.61 25.71
N VAL A 141 15.37 -10.05 25.65
CA VAL A 141 14.90 -9.16 24.57
C VAL A 141 15.42 -7.73 24.79
N LEU A 142 15.48 -7.30 26.06
CA LEU A 142 16.09 -6.03 26.46
C LEU A 142 17.38 -6.30 27.24
N GLU A 143 18.37 -5.42 27.06
CA GLU A 143 19.67 -5.52 27.75
C GLU A 143 19.68 -4.81 29.11
N SER A 144 18.60 -4.12 29.48
CA SER A 144 18.52 -3.31 30.70
C SER A 144 17.07 -3.06 31.07
N GLU A 145 16.80 -2.94 32.36
CA GLU A 145 15.50 -2.53 32.95
C GLU A 145 15.45 -1.01 33.25
N ASN A 146 16.56 -0.29 33.10
CA ASN A 146 16.64 1.12 33.46
C ASN A 146 15.88 2.02 32.51
N GLU A 147 15.09 2.95 33.03
CA GLU A 147 14.31 3.91 32.27
C GLU A 147 15.17 4.77 31.31
N GLU A 148 16.37 5.19 31.76
CA GLU A 148 17.28 5.96 30.92
C GLU A 148 17.68 5.21 29.65
N ASP A 149 17.89 3.89 29.74
CA ASP A 149 18.27 3.04 28.62
C ASP A 149 17.14 2.89 27.60
N MET A 150 15.88 3.03 27.99
CA MET A 150 14.74 2.98 27.08
C MET A 150 14.79 4.05 25.99
N SER A 151 15.40 5.19 26.28
CA SER A 151 15.61 6.28 25.30
C SER A 151 16.90 6.15 24.52
N LYS A 152 17.95 5.58 25.11
CA LYS A 152 19.32 5.52 24.57
C LYS A 152 19.57 4.29 23.73
N LYS A 153 19.15 3.10 24.21
CA LYS A 153 19.33 1.83 23.49
C LYS A 153 18.31 1.65 22.37
N LYS A 154 18.68 0.89 21.36
CA LYS A 154 17.89 0.71 20.16
C LYS A 154 17.80 -0.76 19.75
N MET A 155 16.63 -1.15 19.26
CA MET A 155 16.38 -2.40 18.55
C MET A 155 16.01 -2.08 17.10
N GLN A 156 16.72 -2.67 16.13
CA GLN A 156 16.47 -2.40 14.69
C GLN A 156 16.43 -0.90 14.31
N SER A 157 17.28 -0.07 14.94
CA SER A 157 17.34 1.40 14.78
C SER A 157 16.21 2.18 15.50
N THR A 158 15.29 1.52 16.20
CA THR A 158 14.20 2.12 16.97
C THR A 158 14.58 2.15 18.45
N ALA A 159 14.43 3.30 19.13
CA ALA A 159 14.66 3.38 20.57
C ALA A 159 13.72 2.41 21.32
N TYR A 160 14.18 1.77 22.38
CA TYR A 160 13.41 0.75 23.10
C TYR A 160 11.99 1.23 23.45
N LYS A 161 11.86 2.44 24.01
CA LYS A 161 10.55 3.01 24.36
C LYS A 161 9.59 3.14 23.18
N LYS A 162 10.11 3.23 21.94
CA LYS A 162 9.33 3.35 20.69
C LYS A 162 9.14 2.00 19.99
N CYS A 163 9.69 0.91 20.54
CA CYS A 163 9.48 -0.41 19.98
C CYS A 163 8.03 -0.82 20.13
N LEU A 164 7.39 -1.17 19.03
CA LEU A 164 6.01 -1.67 18.99
C LEU A 164 6.00 -3.13 19.45
N VAL A 165 5.10 -3.43 20.37
CA VAL A 165 4.81 -4.78 20.85
C VAL A 165 3.62 -5.36 20.12
N ARG A 166 3.74 -6.60 19.66
CA ARG A 166 2.64 -7.42 19.16
C ARG A 166 2.43 -8.64 20.05
N TRP A 167 1.22 -9.17 20.07
CA TRP A 167 0.81 -10.16 21.05
C TRP A 167 0.54 -11.53 20.40
N LYS A 168 1.11 -12.58 20.98
CA LYS A 168 0.64 -13.96 20.85
C LYS A 168 -0.12 -14.35 22.09
N ILE A 169 -1.23 -15.02 21.93
CA ILE A 169 -2.05 -15.46 23.06
C ILE A 169 -2.23 -16.96 22.98
N LYS A 170 -1.79 -17.65 24.02
CA LYS A 170 -1.96 -19.08 24.18
C LYS A 170 -3.25 -19.35 24.93
N ASP A 171 -4.18 -20.00 24.28
CA ASP A 171 -5.38 -20.48 24.95
C ASP A 171 -5.03 -21.57 25.97
N VAL A 172 -5.43 -21.36 27.24
CA VAL A 172 -5.12 -22.29 28.35
C VAL A 172 -5.86 -23.62 28.20
N LEU A 173 -7.06 -23.61 27.56
CA LEU A 173 -7.89 -24.79 27.41
C LEU A 173 -7.47 -25.66 26.23
N THR A 174 -7.21 -25.04 25.08
CA THR A 174 -6.86 -25.75 23.84
C THR A 174 -5.36 -25.91 23.66
N GLY A 175 -4.56 -25.05 24.27
CA GLY A 175 -3.11 -24.97 24.05
C GLY A 175 -2.72 -24.29 22.72
N GLU A 176 -3.67 -23.83 21.91
CA GLU A 176 -3.44 -23.15 20.66
C GLU A 176 -2.79 -21.78 20.91
N VAL A 177 -1.81 -21.41 20.07
CA VAL A 177 -1.16 -20.10 20.09
C VAL A 177 -1.65 -19.26 18.94
N ILE A 178 -2.33 -18.16 19.24
CA ILE A 178 -2.95 -17.29 18.27
C ILE A 178 -2.09 -16.05 18.04
N GLU A 179 -1.70 -15.82 16.80
CA GLU A 179 -1.07 -14.59 16.35
C GLU A 179 -2.13 -13.51 16.12
N THR A 180 -2.32 -12.60 17.07
CA THR A 180 -3.45 -11.65 17.06
C THR A 180 -3.50 -10.76 15.81
N TRP A 181 -2.35 -10.44 15.22
CA TRP A 181 -2.22 -9.65 14.01
C TRP A 181 -2.58 -10.40 12.71
N LYS A 182 -2.90 -11.70 12.78
CA LYS A 182 -3.39 -12.54 11.69
C LYS A 182 -4.80 -13.08 11.96
N SER A 183 -5.35 -12.83 13.14
CA SER A 183 -6.64 -13.37 13.57
C SER A 183 -7.80 -12.60 12.94
N LYS A 184 -8.56 -13.27 12.07
CA LYS A 184 -9.79 -12.69 11.48
C LYS A 184 -10.85 -12.39 12.55
N GLU A 185 -10.89 -13.16 13.62
CA GLU A 185 -11.79 -12.92 14.74
C GLU A 185 -11.43 -11.60 15.43
N MET A 186 -10.15 -11.40 15.76
CA MET A 186 -9.67 -10.16 16.35
C MET A 186 -10.02 -8.94 15.48
N PHE A 187 -9.83 -9.04 14.17
CA PHE A 187 -10.18 -7.96 13.25
C PHE A 187 -11.68 -7.65 13.26
N ARG A 188 -12.54 -8.67 13.23
CA ARG A 188 -14.00 -8.51 13.26
C ARG A 188 -14.48 -7.87 14.56
N CYS A 189 -13.96 -8.33 15.70
CA CYS A 189 -14.29 -7.77 17.01
C CYS A 189 -13.92 -6.29 17.11
N TYR A 190 -12.71 -5.92 16.67
CA TYR A 190 -12.31 -4.52 16.69
C TYR A 190 -13.10 -3.65 15.73
N ILE A 191 -13.35 -4.10 14.51
CA ILE A 191 -14.17 -3.36 13.52
C ILE A 191 -15.56 -3.09 14.09
N ALA A 192 -16.22 -4.08 14.70
CA ALA A 192 -17.52 -3.94 15.29
C ALA A 192 -17.51 -2.96 16.48
N TYR A 193 -16.55 -3.08 17.38
CA TYR A 193 -16.35 -2.14 18.49
C TYR A 193 -16.13 -0.71 17.98
N TYR A 194 -15.19 -0.53 17.07
CA TYR A 194 -14.81 0.81 16.64
C TYR A 194 -15.89 1.48 15.77
N ASN A 195 -16.68 0.72 15.04
CA ASN A 195 -17.87 1.25 14.35
C ASN A 195 -18.89 1.81 15.35
N MET A 196 -19.08 1.18 16.50
CA MET A 196 -19.92 1.71 17.57
C MET A 196 -19.34 3.03 18.13
N VAL A 197 -18.02 3.10 18.34
CA VAL A 197 -17.34 4.32 18.81
C VAL A 197 -17.49 5.46 17.80
N ILE A 198 -17.18 5.20 16.54
CA ILE A 198 -17.26 6.18 15.45
C ILE A 198 -18.69 6.70 15.27
N ALA A 199 -19.71 5.84 15.38
CA ALA A 199 -21.09 6.24 15.28
C ALA A 199 -21.52 7.23 16.40
N LYS A 200 -20.88 7.15 17.56
CA LYS A 200 -21.12 8.07 18.70
C LYS A 200 -20.30 9.36 18.60
N GLU A 201 -19.05 9.26 18.17
CA GLU A 201 -18.10 10.41 18.21
C GLU A 201 -18.12 11.25 16.93
N SER A 202 -18.47 10.68 15.78
CA SER A 202 -18.39 11.36 14.49
C SER A 202 -19.74 11.96 14.09
N LYS A 203 -19.69 13.09 13.39
CA LYS A 203 -20.87 13.67 12.75
C LYS A 203 -21.35 12.75 11.64
N THR A 204 -22.66 12.49 11.59
CA THR A 204 -23.31 11.77 10.51
C THR A 204 -23.74 12.71 9.40
N GLY A 205 -23.51 12.32 8.14
CA GLY A 205 -23.88 13.09 6.97
C GLY A 205 -23.77 12.30 5.68
N LEU A 206 -24.16 12.93 4.57
CA LEU A 206 -24.12 12.32 3.25
C LEU A 206 -22.69 12.11 2.78
N CYS A 207 -22.29 10.85 2.53
CA CYS A 207 -21.02 10.51 1.93
C CYS A 207 -21.05 10.71 0.41
N MET A 208 -20.17 11.56 -0.14
CA MET A 208 -20.09 11.83 -1.58
C MET A 208 -19.66 10.60 -2.41
N LEU A 209 -19.06 9.59 -1.79
CA LEU A 209 -18.59 8.40 -2.48
C LEU A 209 -19.65 7.30 -2.57
N THR A 210 -20.47 7.13 -1.51
CA THR A 210 -21.48 6.05 -1.43
C THR A 210 -22.90 6.54 -1.63
N GLY A 211 -23.17 7.82 -1.40
CA GLY A 211 -24.53 8.38 -1.42
C GLY A 211 -25.34 8.06 -0.17
N GLU A 212 -24.74 7.52 0.87
CA GLU A 212 -25.38 7.11 2.12
C GLU A 212 -25.12 8.09 3.25
N ASN A 213 -26.04 8.16 4.22
CA ASN A 213 -25.84 8.88 5.48
C ASN A 213 -25.05 8.00 6.44
N VAL A 214 -23.78 8.37 6.68
CA VAL A 214 -22.82 7.59 7.47
C VAL A 214 -21.95 8.50 8.34
N PRO A 215 -21.28 7.98 9.36
CA PRO A 215 -20.26 8.74 10.09
C PRO A 215 -19.17 9.27 9.15
N LEU A 216 -18.96 10.60 9.18
CA LEU A 216 -17.99 11.29 8.32
C LEU A 216 -16.61 11.36 8.98
N THR A 217 -15.57 11.54 8.16
CA THR A 217 -14.21 11.80 8.65
C THR A 217 -13.53 12.94 7.90
N GLU A 218 -12.82 13.79 8.65
CA GLU A 218 -11.88 14.78 8.11
C GLU A 218 -10.44 14.24 8.07
N LEU A 219 -10.19 13.13 8.77
CA LEU A 219 -8.87 12.54 8.89
C LEU A 219 -8.75 11.33 7.96
N HIS A 220 -7.97 11.51 6.91
CA HIS A 220 -7.71 10.46 5.91
C HIS A 220 -6.32 9.84 6.09
N ALA A 221 -6.16 8.63 5.56
CA ALA A 221 -4.93 7.87 5.70
C ALA A 221 -3.70 8.59 5.11
N LYS A 222 -2.59 8.46 5.81
CA LYS A 222 -1.23 8.85 5.37
C LYS A 222 -0.41 7.60 5.03
N ASN A 223 0.80 7.79 4.49
CA ASN A 223 1.71 6.69 4.14
C ASN A 223 1.12 5.72 3.09
N ILE A 224 0.35 6.24 2.14
CA ILE A 224 -0.25 5.44 1.05
C ILE A 224 0.81 5.12 -0.01
N PHE A 225 1.71 6.06 -0.27
CA PHE A 225 2.68 6.00 -1.35
C PHE A 225 4.02 5.43 -0.87
N PRO A 226 4.48 4.30 -1.44
CA PRO A 226 5.70 3.62 -0.97
C PRO A 226 6.97 4.45 -1.09
N LEU A 227 7.04 5.35 -2.07
CA LEU A 227 8.24 6.15 -2.34
C LEU A 227 8.34 7.40 -1.47
N GLN A 228 7.28 7.79 -0.76
CA GLN A 228 7.26 8.99 0.06
C GLN A 228 6.41 8.80 1.32
N SER A 229 7.06 8.80 2.46
CA SER A 229 6.41 8.78 3.77
C SER A 229 5.56 10.05 4.00
N GLY A 230 4.44 9.90 4.69
CA GLY A 230 3.56 11.02 5.08
C GLY A 230 2.58 11.49 4.01
N ALA A 231 2.75 11.09 2.73
CA ALA A 231 1.91 11.55 1.64
C ALA A 231 0.44 11.10 1.80
N LYS A 232 -0.49 12.04 1.62
CA LYS A 232 -1.94 11.85 1.67
C LYS A 232 -2.55 12.14 0.30
N LEU A 233 -3.48 11.29 -0.13
CA LEU A 233 -4.26 11.52 -1.36
C LEU A 233 -5.41 12.51 -1.12
N VAL A 234 -6.07 12.38 0.02
CA VAL A 234 -7.16 13.25 0.43
C VAL A 234 -6.75 14.04 1.66
N SER A 235 -6.97 15.36 1.64
CA SER A 235 -6.79 16.27 2.77
C SER A 235 -8.03 17.17 2.84
N ALA A 236 -8.81 17.03 3.91
CA ALA A 236 -10.10 17.71 4.10
C ALA A 236 -10.13 18.58 5.38
N ASN A 237 -8.97 18.87 5.96
CA ASN A 237 -8.85 19.56 7.24
C ASN A 237 -8.40 21.03 7.12
N ASP A 238 -8.58 21.66 5.96
CA ASP A 238 -8.25 23.07 5.78
C ASP A 238 -9.32 23.93 6.45
N LYS A 239 -8.91 24.64 7.50
CA LYS A 239 -9.74 25.60 8.25
C LYS A 239 -9.27 27.06 8.09
N THR A 240 -8.24 27.27 7.25
CA THR A 240 -7.51 28.55 7.14
C THR A 240 -7.52 29.13 5.73
N GLU A 241 -8.40 28.66 4.86
CA GLU A 241 -8.54 29.13 3.47
C GLU A 241 -7.25 28.99 2.64
N TYR A 242 -6.34 28.08 3.05
CA TYR A 242 -5.05 27.90 2.42
C TYR A 242 -5.14 27.13 1.10
N THR A 243 -6.13 26.25 0.96
CA THR A 243 -6.36 25.50 -0.28
C THR A 243 -7.35 26.26 -1.16
N PHE A 244 -7.32 26.02 -2.49
CA PHE A 244 -8.28 26.62 -3.42
C PHE A 244 -9.75 26.38 -2.99
N ARG A 245 -10.08 25.19 -2.51
CA ARG A 245 -11.42 24.89 -1.98
C ARG A 245 -11.70 25.62 -0.66
N GLY A 246 -10.75 25.68 0.25
CA GLY A 246 -10.87 26.37 1.52
C GLY A 246 -11.17 27.86 1.36
N THR A 247 -10.78 28.46 0.25
CA THR A 247 -11.11 29.85 -0.08
C THR A 247 -12.62 30.09 -0.25
N PHE A 248 -13.40 29.06 -0.61
CA PHE A 248 -14.84 29.20 -0.91
C PHE A 248 -15.75 28.68 0.20
N VAL A 249 -15.21 27.99 1.19
CA VAL A 249 -15.99 27.34 2.26
C VAL A 249 -15.34 27.59 3.61
N LYS A 250 -16.17 27.91 4.63
CA LYS A 250 -15.71 28.20 5.99
C LYS A 250 -15.59 26.95 6.86
N ASN A 251 -16.35 25.90 6.55
CA ASN A 251 -16.36 24.66 7.32
C ASN A 251 -15.71 23.53 6.52
N ALA A 252 -14.93 22.69 7.17
CA ALA A 252 -14.30 21.54 6.53
C ALA A 252 -15.34 20.57 5.90
N GLU A 253 -16.53 20.52 6.46
CA GLU A 253 -17.66 19.71 5.98
C GLU A 253 -18.18 20.15 4.60
N ASP A 254 -18.06 21.44 4.30
CA ASP A 254 -18.47 21.99 3.00
C ASP A 254 -17.43 21.72 1.91
N LEU A 255 -16.20 21.34 2.30
CA LEU A 255 -15.12 21.01 1.38
C LEU A 255 -15.30 19.66 0.76
N LEU A 256 -15.54 18.64 1.57
CA LEU A 256 -15.56 17.24 1.17
C LEU A 256 -16.18 16.37 2.27
N THR A 257 -17.27 15.70 1.98
CA THR A 257 -17.89 14.75 2.89
C THR A 257 -17.60 13.31 2.46
N ILE A 258 -16.72 12.62 3.19
CA ILE A 258 -16.39 11.22 2.97
C ILE A 258 -16.68 10.45 4.26
N GLY A 259 -17.42 9.35 4.14
CA GLY A 259 -17.66 8.42 5.22
C GLY A 259 -16.36 7.75 5.70
N TYR A 260 -16.28 7.48 7.00
CA TYR A 260 -15.12 6.83 7.61
C TYR A 260 -14.74 5.53 6.91
N GLU A 261 -15.70 4.62 6.78
CA GLU A 261 -15.48 3.31 6.16
C GLU A 261 -15.07 3.44 4.68
N ALA A 262 -15.74 4.30 3.92
CA ALA A 262 -15.41 4.57 2.53
C ALA A 262 -13.97 5.10 2.37
N SER A 263 -13.54 5.97 3.28
CA SER A 263 -12.16 6.45 3.34
C SER A 263 -11.19 5.31 3.62
N GLN A 264 -11.46 4.47 4.62
CA GLN A 264 -10.59 3.34 4.96
C GLN A 264 -10.46 2.35 3.81
N LYS A 265 -11.57 1.91 3.23
CA LYS A 265 -11.61 0.96 2.10
C LYS A 265 -10.79 1.47 0.90
N SER A 266 -11.05 2.70 0.47
CA SER A 266 -10.39 3.27 -0.71
C SER A 266 -8.87 3.44 -0.50
N HIS A 267 -8.44 3.93 0.66
CA HIS A 267 -7.03 4.16 0.93
C HIS A 267 -6.26 2.87 1.21
N ASN A 268 -6.86 1.90 1.92
CA ASN A 268 -6.25 0.59 2.17
C ASN A 268 -6.06 -0.18 0.86
N MET A 269 -7.06 -0.15 -0.04
CA MET A 269 -6.94 -0.78 -1.35
C MET A 269 -5.87 -0.11 -2.21
N LEU A 270 -5.85 1.22 -2.26
CA LEU A 270 -4.82 1.94 -3.02
C LEU A 270 -3.41 1.62 -2.51
N ARG A 271 -3.23 1.66 -1.19
CA ARG A 271 -1.96 1.32 -0.57
C ARG A 271 -1.51 -0.09 -0.93
N TRP A 272 -2.42 -1.06 -0.83
CA TRP A 272 -2.15 -2.45 -1.15
C TRP A 272 -1.77 -2.65 -2.62
N LEU A 273 -2.49 -2.02 -3.55
CA LEU A 273 -2.16 -2.06 -4.98
C LEU A 273 -0.79 -1.45 -5.27
N LEU A 274 -0.50 -0.26 -4.71
CA LEU A 274 0.78 0.41 -4.92
C LEU A 274 1.97 -0.38 -4.36
N ASN A 275 1.83 -0.93 -3.15
CA ASN A 275 2.93 -1.65 -2.51
C ASN A 275 3.23 -3.00 -3.17
N ASN A 276 2.21 -3.75 -3.58
CA ASN A 276 2.40 -5.10 -4.13
C ASN A 276 2.55 -5.11 -5.66
N PHE A 277 1.82 -4.24 -6.36
CA PHE A 277 1.71 -4.28 -7.82
C PHE A 277 2.11 -2.98 -8.51
N GLY A 278 2.55 -1.98 -7.75
CA GLY A 278 2.98 -0.71 -8.29
C GLY A 278 4.22 -0.82 -9.19
N ILE A 279 4.18 -0.12 -10.31
CA ILE A 279 5.23 -0.07 -11.33
C ILE A 279 5.87 1.31 -11.28
N ILE A 280 7.15 1.35 -10.93
CA ILE A 280 7.90 2.61 -10.81
C ILE A 280 8.35 3.07 -12.19
N ALA A 281 7.97 4.29 -12.56
CA ALA A 281 8.44 4.98 -13.74
C ALA A 281 8.95 6.38 -13.35
N GLY A 282 10.25 6.51 -13.20
CA GLY A 282 10.85 7.76 -12.74
C GLY A 282 10.46 8.07 -11.29
N ASN A 283 9.74 9.18 -11.09
CA ASN A 283 9.24 9.63 -9.78
C ASN A 283 7.73 9.35 -9.59
N GLU A 284 7.13 8.59 -10.47
CA GLU A 284 5.74 8.17 -10.44
C GLU A 284 5.63 6.66 -10.28
N MET A 285 4.48 6.23 -9.79
CA MET A 285 4.14 4.84 -9.66
C MET A 285 2.79 4.57 -10.32
N PHE A 286 2.78 3.67 -11.28
CA PHE A 286 1.60 3.24 -12.01
C PHE A 286 1.01 1.99 -11.37
N VAL A 287 -0.31 1.91 -11.39
CA VAL A 287 -1.08 0.69 -11.09
C VAL A 287 -2.17 0.50 -12.13
N TYR A 288 -2.52 -0.75 -12.39
CA TYR A 288 -3.64 -1.11 -13.25
C TYR A 288 -4.42 -2.26 -12.61
N TRP A 289 -5.73 -2.24 -12.76
CA TRP A 289 -6.58 -3.30 -12.20
C TRP A 289 -8.00 -3.29 -12.78
N ASN A 290 -8.72 -4.39 -12.59
CA ASN A 290 -10.16 -4.46 -12.79
C ASN A 290 -10.87 -4.34 -11.43
N PRO A 291 -11.83 -3.41 -11.27
CA PRO A 291 -12.55 -3.24 -9.99
C PRO A 291 -13.39 -4.44 -9.53
N ASN A 292 -13.65 -5.41 -10.41
CA ASN A 292 -14.32 -6.67 -10.06
C ASN A 292 -13.35 -7.79 -9.65
N GLY A 293 -12.05 -7.49 -9.46
CA GLY A 293 -11.05 -8.47 -9.05
C GLY A 293 -10.62 -9.45 -10.15
N ARG A 294 -10.94 -9.20 -11.42
CA ARG A 294 -10.48 -10.02 -12.54
C ARG A 294 -9.05 -9.71 -12.94
N TYR A 295 -8.35 -10.71 -13.45
CA TYR A 295 -7.02 -10.52 -14.01
C TYR A 295 -7.04 -9.56 -15.20
N VAL A 296 -6.03 -8.69 -15.26
CA VAL A 296 -5.80 -7.74 -16.35
C VAL A 296 -4.40 -7.96 -16.89
N PRO A 297 -4.21 -8.22 -18.19
CA PRO A 297 -2.88 -8.31 -18.80
C PRO A 297 -2.10 -7.01 -18.59
N SER A 298 -0.81 -7.12 -18.32
CA SER A 298 0.04 -5.93 -18.10
C SER A 298 0.15 -5.07 -19.36
N PRO A 299 -0.16 -3.78 -19.31
CA PRO A 299 0.14 -2.88 -20.42
C PRO A 299 1.62 -2.52 -20.50
N PHE A 300 2.43 -2.89 -19.52
CA PHE A 300 3.83 -2.49 -19.38
C PHE A 300 4.82 -3.60 -19.73
N GLU A 301 4.44 -4.88 -19.61
CA GLU A 301 5.36 -6.02 -19.76
C GLU A 301 5.44 -6.53 -21.18
N ASP A 302 6.61 -7.12 -21.50
CA ASP A 302 6.90 -7.72 -22.79
C ASP A 302 6.59 -9.21 -22.78
N ARG A 303 6.19 -9.75 -23.92
CA ARG A 303 6.25 -11.18 -24.16
C ARG A 303 7.35 -11.46 -25.17
N LYS A 304 8.29 -12.30 -24.82
CA LYS A 304 9.20 -12.92 -25.79
C LYS A 304 8.45 -14.00 -26.54
N GLU A 305 8.59 -14.03 -27.86
CA GLU A 305 8.09 -15.14 -28.67
C GLU A 305 8.79 -16.44 -28.24
N GLY A 306 8.03 -17.41 -27.70
CA GLY A 306 8.54 -18.73 -27.30
C GLY A 306 9.06 -18.87 -25.85
N GLU A 307 9.17 -17.80 -25.07
CA GLU A 307 9.46 -17.86 -23.63
C GLU A 307 8.46 -16.98 -22.86
N GLU A 308 7.56 -17.60 -22.11
CA GLU A 308 6.81 -16.93 -21.07
C GLU A 308 7.71 -16.71 -19.85
N ILE A 309 8.64 -15.76 -19.90
CA ILE A 309 9.26 -15.27 -18.68
C ILE A 309 8.23 -14.38 -17.99
N ILE A 310 7.40 -14.99 -17.19
CA ILE A 310 6.47 -14.30 -16.31
C ILE A 310 7.30 -13.78 -15.14
N SER A 311 7.27 -12.48 -14.88
CA SER A 311 7.93 -11.93 -13.69
C SER A 311 7.27 -12.48 -12.42
N ASP A 312 8.03 -12.58 -11.32
CA ASP A 312 7.48 -12.99 -10.02
C ASP A 312 6.27 -12.13 -9.63
N ARG A 313 6.32 -10.83 -9.95
CA ARG A 313 5.22 -9.89 -9.74
C ARG A 313 3.98 -10.23 -10.56
N GLU A 314 4.13 -10.56 -11.83
CA GLU A 314 3.01 -10.94 -12.71
C GLU A 314 2.42 -12.29 -12.30
N THR A 315 3.26 -13.23 -11.89
CA THR A 315 2.83 -14.53 -11.34
C THR A 315 1.98 -14.31 -10.09
N LEU A 316 2.45 -13.46 -9.18
CA LEU A 316 1.72 -13.10 -7.97
C LEU A 316 0.41 -12.37 -8.32
N TYR A 317 0.44 -11.42 -9.27
CA TYR A 317 -0.75 -10.69 -9.71
C TYR A 317 -1.82 -11.66 -10.26
N ARG A 318 -1.43 -12.62 -11.11
CA ARG A 318 -2.34 -13.66 -11.64
C ARG A 318 -2.92 -14.57 -10.56
N SER A 319 -2.14 -14.90 -9.53
CA SER A 319 -2.63 -15.74 -8.43
C SER A 319 -3.65 -15.04 -7.54
N ILE A 320 -3.63 -13.72 -7.49
CA ILE A 320 -4.51 -12.89 -6.66
C ILE A 320 -5.77 -12.48 -7.41
N PHE A 321 -5.61 -11.98 -8.64
CA PHE A 321 -6.71 -11.56 -9.49
C PHE A 321 -7.14 -12.76 -10.33
N GLU A 322 -8.36 -13.24 -10.10
CA GLU A 322 -8.86 -14.47 -10.72
C GLU A 322 -8.81 -14.39 -12.25
N SER A 323 -8.01 -15.27 -12.86
CA SER A 323 -8.11 -15.52 -14.29
C SER A 323 -9.26 -16.51 -14.50
N THR A 324 -10.46 -16.01 -14.77
CA THR A 324 -11.46 -16.83 -15.43
C THR A 324 -11.00 -16.99 -16.89
N GLU A 325 -11.22 -18.17 -17.50
CA GLU A 325 -10.94 -18.41 -18.92
C GLU A 325 -11.70 -17.47 -19.86
N ASP A 326 -12.71 -16.77 -19.33
CA ASP A 326 -13.46 -15.76 -20.05
C ASP A 326 -12.64 -14.49 -20.26
N SER A 327 -12.53 -14.09 -21.51
CA SER A 327 -11.93 -12.80 -21.92
C SER A 327 -12.65 -11.64 -21.20
N LEU A 328 -11.89 -10.58 -20.89
CA LEU A 328 -12.45 -9.34 -20.35
C LEU A 328 -13.55 -8.82 -21.29
N SER A 329 -14.73 -8.59 -20.75
CA SER A 329 -15.93 -8.18 -21.51
C SER A 329 -16.03 -6.66 -21.66
N SER A 330 -16.98 -6.19 -22.46
CA SER A 330 -17.27 -4.76 -22.61
C SER A 330 -17.81 -4.13 -21.31
N THR A 331 -18.35 -4.93 -20.40
CA THR A 331 -18.86 -4.48 -19.10
C THR A 331 -17.76 -4.40 -18.04
N ASP A 332 -16.60 -5.02 -18.28
CA ASP A 332 -15.43 -4.88 -17.42
C ASP A 332 -14.80 -3.51 -17.63
N CYS A 333 -14.42 -2.87 -16.55
CA CYS A 333 -13.71 -1.61 -16.59
C CYS A 333 -12.26 -1.85 -16.16
N ILE A 334 -11.30 -1.47 -17.00
CA ILE A 334 -9.89 -1.49 -16.63
C ILE A 334 -9.48 -0.07 -16.22
N VAL A 335 -8.94 0.05 -15.04
CA VAL A 335 -8.41 1.31 -14.51
C VAL A 335 -6.89 1.28 -14.57
N ILE A 336 -6.32 2.37 -15.08
CA ILE A 336 -4.87 2.64 -15.01
C ILE A 336 -4.71 3.98 -14.33
N ALA A 337 -3.91 4.04 -13.28
CA ALA A 337 -3.66 5.27 -12.54
C ALA A 337 -2.17 5.41 -12.23
N ALA A 338 -1.66 6.64 -12.25
CA ALA A 338 -0.32 6.95 -11.78
C ALA A 338 -0.38 7.98 -10.65
N PHE A 339 0.49 7.80 -9.69
CA PHE A 339 0.58 8.64 -8.51
C PHE A 339 2.00 9.19 -8.35
N LYS A 340 2.07 10.43 -7.87
CA LYS A 340 3.32 11.14 -7.63
C LYS A 340 3.27 11.91 -6.32
N ALA A 341 4.31 11.80 -5.53
CA ALA A 341 4.46 12.67 -4.37
C ALA A 341 4.87 14.08 -4.83
N MET A 342 4.01 15.07 -4.59
CA MET A 342 4.30 16.47 -4.90
C MET A 342 5.14 17.12 -3.80
N THR A 343 4.88 16.74 -2.56
CA THR A 343 5.62 17.14 -1.35
C THR A 343 5.59 15.98 -0.35
N THR A 344 6.30 16.12 0.76
CA THR A 344 6.28 15.13 1.87
C THR A 344 4.88 14.84 2.42
N GLY A 345 3.91 15.74 2.23
CA GLY A 345 2.53 15.57 2.75
C GLY A 345 1.45 15.36 1.68
N ARG A 346 1.79 15.45 0.38
CA ARG A 346 0.78 15.48 -0.68
C ARG A 346 1.08 14.47 -1.79
N LEU A 347 0.11 13.60 -2.04
CA LEU A 347 0.08 12.68 -3.16
C LEU A 347 -0.88 13.22 -4.24
N ALA A 348 -0.41 13.31 -5.47
CA ALA A 348 -1.23 13.69 -6.61
C ALA A 348 -1.53 12.47 -7.49
N LEU A 349 -2.73 12.47 -8.07
CA LEU A 349 -3.10 11.62 -9.20
C LEU A 349 -2.54 12.27 -10.47
N ALA A 350 -1.44 11.69 -11.00
CA ALA A 350 -0.74 12.23 -12.16
C ALA A 350 -1.36 11.74 -13.48
N TYR A 351 -1.81 10.50 -13.51
CA TYR A 351 -2.44 9.88 -14.68
C TYR A 351 -3.67 9.09 -14.26
N TYR A 352 -4.73 9.13 -15.06
CA TYR A 352 -5.93 8.33 -14.85
C TYR A 352 -6.61 7.98 -16.17
N SER A 353 -6.91 6.71 -16.35
CA SER A 353 -7.61 6.20 -17.53
C SER A 353 -8.57 5.09 -17.14
N GLU A 354 -9.74 5.07 -17.77
CA GLU A 354 -10.70 3.98 -17.73
C GLU A 354 -10.94 3.47 -19.15
N THR A 355 -10.86 2.15 -19.35
CA THR A 355 -11.08 1.53 -20.65
C THR A 355 -11.97 0.29 -20.49
N PRO A 356 -12.97 0.05 -21.36
CA PRO A 356 -13.69 -1.21 -21.41
C PRO A 356 -12.73 -2.39 -21.62
N GLY A 357 -13.02 -3.53 -21.00
CA GLY A 357 -12.12 -4.68 -20.99
C GLY A 357 -11.80 -5.24 -22.37
N ASN A 358 -12.82 -5.41 -23.22
CA ASN A 358 -12.65 -5.87 -24.60
C ASN A 358 -11.80 -4.89 -25.43
N ASP A 359 -12.04 -3.58 -25.29
CA ASP A 359 -11.28 -2.54 -25.99
C ASP A 359 -9.82 -2.52 -25.52
N PHE A 360 -9.60 -2.73 -24.22
CA PHE A 360 -8.26 -2.80 -23.66
C PHE A 360 -7.47 -3.96 -24.25
N VAL A 361 -8.05 -5.16 -24.31
CA VAL A 361 -7.42 -6.34 -24.90
C VAL A 361 -7.14 -6.12 -26.39
N ALA A 362 -8.14 -5.63 -27.16
CA ALA A 362 -7.97 -5.33 -28.57
C ALA A 362 -6.83 -4.33 -28.85
N LYS A 363 -6.67 -3.33 -28.00
CA LYS A 363 -5.56 -2.36 -28.10
C LYS A 363 -4.20 -2.99 -27.81
N LEU A 364 -4.12 -3.90 -26.84
CA LEU A 364 -2.88 -4.65 -26.58
C LEU A 364 -2.52 -5.55 -27.78
N GLU A 365 -3.48 -6.23 -28.38
CA GLU A 365 -3.24 -7.06 -29.57
C GLU A 365 -2.82 -6.21 -30.76
N LYS A 366 -3.52 -5.10 -31.03
CA LYS A 366 -3.13 -4.16 -32.10
C LYS A 366 -1.70 -3.62 -31.92
N TRP A 367 -1.30 -3.34 -30.68
CA TRP A 367 0.08 -2.95 -30.37
C TRP A 367 1.07 -4.05 -30.74
N LYS A 368 0.77 -5.31 -30.40
CA LYS A 368 1.62 -6.46 -30.78
C LYS A 368 1.69 -6.64 -32.30
N GLU A 369 0.57 -6.51 -32.99
CA GLU A 369 0.51 -6.61 -34.45
C GLU A 369 1.36 -5.56 -35.15
N SER A 370 1.56 -4.38 -34.54
CA SER A 370 2.42 -3.34 -35.13
C SER A 370 3.90 -3.74 -35.21
N PHE A 371 4.31 -4.81 -34.53
CA PHE A 371 5.65 -5.39 -34.60
C PHE A 371 5.75 -6.61 -35.53
N THR A 372 4.88 -6.70 -36.52
CA THR A 372 4.86 -7.82 -37.49
C THR A 372 6.24 -8.07 -38.10
N GLY A 373 6.74 -9.29 -38.00
CA GLY A 373 8.07 -9.70 -38.49
C GLY A 373 9.22 -9.46 -37.47
N ALA A 374 8.98 -8.82 -36.32
CA ALA A 374 9.96 -8.70 -35.28
C ALA A 374 10.05 -9.99 -34.46
N LYS A 375 11.25 -10.47 -34.20
CA LYS A 375 11.48 -11.64 -33.31
C LYS A 375 11.15 -11.35 -31.83
N TRP A 376 10.83 -10.10 -31.50
CA TRP A 376 10.69 -9.68 -30.13
C TRP A 376 9.96 -8.32 -30.06
N ILE A 377 9.06 -8.16 -29.10
CA ILE A 377 8.31 -6.94 -28.84
C ILE A 377 8.95 -6.22 -27.65
N PRO A 378 9.53 -5.01 -27.85
CA PRO A 378 10.13 -4.27 -26.74
C PRO A 378 9.07 -3.69 -25.82
N SER A 379 9.31 -3.71 -24.50
CA SER A 379 8.46 -3.02 -23.54
C SER A 379 8.52 -1.51 -23.72
N ILE A 380 7.45 -0.84 -23.31
CA ILE A 380 7.44 0.62 -23.29
C ILE A 380 8.58 1.20 -22.44
N TYR A 381 9.05 0.46 -21.42
CA TYR A 381 10.25 0.80 -20.64
C TYR A 381 11.52 0.75 -21.46
N MET A 382 11.67 -0.31 -22.26
CA MET A 382 12.86 -0.49 -23.07
C MET A 382 12.90 0.53 -24.20
N VAL A 383 11.75 0.76 -24.89
CA VAL A 383 11.65 1.80 -25.90
C VAL A 383 12.09 3.16 -25.34
N SER A 384 11.57 3.53 -24.17
CA SER A 384 11.92 4.79 -23.50
C SER A 384 13.40 4.86 -23.12
N LYS A 385 13.95 3.82 -22.51
CA LYS A 385 15.37 3.75 -22.11
C LYS A 385 16.31 3.82 -23.29
N TYR A 386 16.01 3.10 -24.37
CA TYR A 386 16.88 3.07 -25.53
C TYR A 386 16.84 4.36 -26.33
N ALA A 387 15.69 5.03 -26.39
CA ALA A 387 15.59 6.32 -27.07
C ALA A 387 16.35 7.46 -26.37
N TYR A 388 16.22 7.56 -25.05
CA TYR A 388 16.68 8.73 -24.29
C TYR A 388 17.74 8.42 -23.22
N GLY A 389 18.02 7.15 -22.95
CA GLY A 389 19.03 6.78 -21.97
C GLY A 389 20.45 7.09 -22.41
N SER A 390 21.31 7.28 -21.45
CA SER A 390 22.77 7.37 -21.60
C SER A 390 23.46 6.23 -20.88
N GLU A 391 24.56 5.75 -21.43
CA GLU A 391 25.34 4.71 -20.78
C GLU A 391 26.15 5.29 -19.61
N ARG A 392 26.02 4.65 -18.44
CA ARG A 392 26.84 4.89 -17.27
C ARG A 392 27.12 3.57 -16.57
N ASN A 393 28.38 3.28 -16.28
CA ASN A 393 28.79 2.07 -15.55
C ASN A 393 28.15 0.79 -16.13
N GLU A 394 28.22 0.60 -17.44
CA GLU A 394 27.67 -0.56 -18.17
C GLU A 394 26.14 -0.70 -18.05
N ARG A 395 25.43 0.34 -17.65
CA ARG A 395 23.95 0.36 -17.56
C ARG A 395 23.39 1.54 -18.33
N ILE A 396 22.17 1.36 -18.86
CA ILE A 396 21.43 2.47 -19.47
C ILE A 396 20.66 3.18 -18.35
N GLU A 397 21.04 4.43 -18.13
CA GLU A 397 20.34 5.34 -17.22
C GLU A 397 19.56 6.38 -18.00
N ILE A 398 18.42 6.78 -17.52
CA ILE A 398 17.56 7.82 -18.08
C ILE A 398 17.13 8.77 -16.97
N GLU A 399 17.09 10.06 -17.26
CA GLU A 399 16.57 11.05 -16.32
C GLU A 399 15.12 10.76 -15.95
N SER A 400 14.83 10.76 -14.64
CA SER A 400 13.53 10.38 -14.09
C SER A 400 12.35 11.13 -14.71
N GLY A 401 12.47 12.45 -14.90
CA GLY A 401 11.40 13.26 -15.48
C GLY A 401 11.14 12.98 -16.97
N ILE A 402 12.21 12.71 -17.74
CA ILE A 402 12.10 12.31 -19.15
C ILE A 402 11.47 10.92 -19.21
N TYR A 403 11.92 10.00 -18.37
CA TYR A 403 11.43 8.63 -18.32
C TYR A 403 9.93 8.56 -18.07
N THR A 404 9.44 9.27 -17.07
CA THR A 404 8.00 9.33 -16.75
C THR A 404 7.19 9.80 -17.92
N LYS A 405 7.54 10.96 -18.52
CA LYS A 405 6.84 11.53 -19.68
C LYS A 405 6.80 10.59 -20.88
N LYS A 406 7.87 9.83 -21.12
CA LYS A 406 7.92 8.90 -22.26
C LYS A 406 7.15 7.61 -22.00
N ILE A 407 7.08 7.15 -20.77
CA ILE A 407 6.16 6.06 -20.39
C ILE A 407 4.71 6.48 -20.60
N GLU A 408 4.32 7.67 -20.16
CA GLU A 408 2.97 8.21 -20.40
C GLU A 408 2.65 8.32 -21.89
N GLU A 409 3.55 8.91 -22.68
CA GLU A 409 3.42 9.04 -24.13
C GLU A 409 3.20 7.67 -24.79
N LEU A 410 4.02 6.68 -24.46
CA LEU A 410 3.91 5.33 -25.01
C LEU A 410 2.64 4.60 -24.57
N LEU A 411 2.16 4.85 -23.35
CA LEU A 411 0.85 4.35 -22.92
C LEU A 411 -0.29 4.97 -23.76
N TRP A 412 -0.23 6.28 -24.05
CA TRP A 412 -1.19 6.93 -24.92
C TRP A 412 -1.17 6.33 -26.33
N CYS A 413 0.01 6.06 -26.89
CA CYS A 413 0.14 5.39 -28.18
C CYS A 413 -0.48 3.99 -28.13
N LYS A 414 -0.13 3.19 -27.11
CA LYS A 414 -0.56 1.80 -26.97
C LYS A 414 -2.06 1.66 -26.72
N LEU A 415 -2.63 2.51 -25.86
CA LEU A 415 -4.01 2.38 -25.39
C LEU A 415 -5.02 3.21 -26.19
N TYR A 416 -4.58 4.28 -26.85
CA TYR A 416 -5.48 5.19 -27.59
C TYR A 416 -5.15 5.32 -29.07
N GLY A 417 -4.10 4.63 -29.53
CA GLY A 417 -3.71 4.66 -30.94
C GLY A 417 -3.15 6.02 -31.38
N HIS A 418 -2.66 6.83 -30.44
CA HIS A 418 -1.97 8.07 -30.81
C HIS A 418 -0.67 7.76 -31.56
N PRO A 419 -0.31 8.54 -32.58
CA PRO A 419 0.95 8.37 -33.26
C PRO A 419 2.13 8.66 -32.32
N ILE A 420 3.21 7.93 -32.49
CA ILE A 420 4.46 8.18 -31.78
C ILE A 420 4.99 9.57 -32.17
N SER A 421 5.44 10.35 -31.18
CA SER A 421 5.96 11.69 -31.44
C SER A 421 7.21 11.67 -32.33
N GLU A 422 7.36 12.69 -33.16
CA GLU A 422 8.55 12.86 -33.99
C GLU A 422 9.84 12.93 -33.17
N SER A 423 9.77 13.46 -31.93
CA SER A 423 10.92 13.49 -31.01
C SER A 423 11.37 12.08 -30.64
N LEU A 424 10.44 11.17 -30.38
CA LEU A 424 10.76 9.78 -30.04
C LEU A 424 11.26 9.01 -31.27
N LYS A 425 10.63 9.19 -32.44
CA LYS A 425 11.11 8.61 -33.71
C LYS A 425 12.54 9.02 -34.01
N ASN A 426 12.82 10.32 -34.00
CA ASN A 426 14.15 10.85 -34.25
C ASN A 426 15.19 10.36 -33.24
N ALA A 427 14.83 10.26 -31.94
CA ALA A 427 15.71 9.72 -30.92
C ALA A 427 16.07 8.24 -31.19
N LEU A 428 15.08 7.41 -31.55
CA LEU A 428 15.29 6.00 -31.90
C LEU A 428 16.16 5.85 -33.13
N VAL A 429 15.86 6.59 -34.24
CA VAL A 429 16.64 6.57 -35.48
C VAL A 429 18.07 7.01 -35.25
N THR A 430 18.29 8.12 -34.53
CA THR A 430 19.63 8.60 -34.18
C THR A 430 20.44 7.59 -33.40
N LYS A 431 19.83 6.91 -32.43
CA LYS A 431 20.48 5.85 -31.66
C LYS A 431 20.82 4.62 -32.51
N ALA A 432 19.89 4.19 -33.36
CA ALA A 432 20.09 3.07 -34.29
C ALA A 432 21.17 3.33 -35.35
N SER A 433 21.31 4.59 -35.79
CA SER A 433 22.30 5.02 -36.79
C SER A 433 23.70 5.26 -36.22
N SER A 434 23.87 5.16 -34.90
CA SER A 434 25.15 5.45 -34.20
C SER A 434 25.76 4.19 -33.57
N PRO A 435 26.29 3.25 -34.37
CA PRO A 435 26.74 1.94 -33.87
C PRO A 435 27.97 2.02 -32.94
N TYR A 436 28.72 3.13 -32.96
CA TYR A 436 29.99 3.31 -32.23
C TYR A 436 29.84 3.64 -30.71
N ARG A 437 28.64 3.89 -30.24
CA ARG A 437 28.39 4.20 -28.82
C ARG A 437 27.73 3.03 -28.07
N ALA A 438 27.75 1.85 -28.62
CA ALA A 438 27.05 0.72 -28.06
C ALA A 438 27.98 -0.25 -27.36
N PHE A 439 27.64 -0.55 -26.16
CA PHE A 439 27.82 -1.72 -25.30
C PHE A 439 28.77 -2.87 -25.74
N HIS A 440 29.35 -3.57 -24.77
CA HIS A 440 30.02 -4.86 -24.94
C HIS A 440 29.23 -5.80 -25.85
N TYR A 441 29.91 -6.48 -26.74
CA TYR A 441 29.43 -7.24 -27.90
C TYR A 441 28.17 -8.11 -27.70
N ARG A 442 27.93 -8.69 -26.52
CA ARG A 442 26.73 -9.52 -26.26
C ARG A 442 25.47 -8.71 -25.98
N GLN A 443 25.60 -7.53 -25.40
CA GLN A 443 24.47 -6.64 -25.14
C GLN A 443 24.12 -5.82 -26.39
N GLN A 444 25.07 -5.61 -27.30
CA GLN A 444 24.93 -4.88 -28.54
C GLN A 444 23.90 -5.51 -29.49
N CYS A 445 23.87 -6.83 -29.63
CA CYS A 445 22.88 -7.52 -30.47
C CYS A 445 21.45 -7.35 -29.91
N SER A 446 21.26 -7.44 -28.60
CA SER A 446 19.97 -7.23 -27.94
C SER A 446 19.51 -5.78 -28.06
N TYR A 447 20.44 -4.82 -27.90
CA TYR A 447 20.17 -3.40 -28.02
C TYR A 447 19.74 -3.00 -29.43
N ASN A 448 20.52 -3.40 -30.46
CA ASN A 448 20.22 -3.11 -31.84
C ASN A 448 18.89 -3.75 -32.31
N ASN A 449 18.63 -4.98 -31.90
CA ASN A 449 17.36 -5.65 -32.19
C ASN A 449 16.20 -4.90 -31.54
N CYS A 450 16.36 -4.41 -30.32
CA CYS A 450 15.34 -3.62 -29.64
C CYS A 450 15.08 -2.27 -30.32
N LEU A 451 16.14 -1.57 -30.74
CA LEU A 451 16.01 -0.31 -31.50
C LEU A 451 15.32 -0.54 -32.86
N TRP A 452 15.70 -1.57 -33.60
CA TRP A 452 15.04 -1.90 -34.88
C TRP A 452 13.55 -2.25 -34.68
N CYS A 453 13.23 -3.06 -33.69
CA CYS A 453 11.84 -3.35 -33.34
C CYS A 453 11.08 -2.08 -32.95
N SER A 454 11.71 -1.18 -32.18
CA SER A 454 11.09 0.09 -31.78
C SER A 454 10.86 1.05 -32.97
N ILE A 455 11.73 1.00 -34.01
CA ILE A 455 11.56 1.79 -35.24
C ILE A 455 10.36 1.31 -36.05
N GLN A 456 10.03 0.01 -36.00
CA GLN A 456 8.84 -0.52 -36.67
C GLN A 456 7.52 0.03 -36.10
N LEU A 457 7.51 0.56 -34.88
CA LEU A 457 6.39 1.33 -34.33
C LEU A 457 6.13 2.66 -35.08
N CYS A 458 7.06 3.06 -35.95
CA CYS A 458 6.95 4.29 -36.71
C CYS A 458 6.56 3.94 -38.18
N PRO A 459 5.28 3.74 -38.51
CA PRO A 459 4.91 3.66 -39.94
C PRO A 459 5.35 4.94 -40.63
N LEU A 460 5.99 4.79 -41.77
CA LEU A 460 6.41 5.86 -42.67
C LEU A 460 5.23 6.75 -43.07
#